data_1784bbb7917e5faa5457d63830d6456f
#
_entry.id   1784bbb7917e5faa5457d63830d6456f
#
_cell.length_a   1.000
_cell.length_b   1.000
_cell.length_c   1.000
_cell.angle_alpha   90.00
_cell.angle_beta   90.00
_cell.angle_gamma   90.00
#
_symmetry.space_group_name_H-M   'P 1'
#
loop_
_entity.id
_entity.type
_entity.pdbx_description
1 polymer ?
#
loop_
_entity_poly.entity_id
_entity_poly.type
_entity_poly.pdbx_seq_one_letter_code
_entity_poly.pdbx_strand_id
1 'polypeptide(L)'
;MIAVIQRSKSGSVSVDETIISQIELGFVILLGVIDEDDETDADYLANKITYLRVFNDENKKMNLSIQDVKGSALVISQFTLCGDIRKGRRPSFIHAASPEKGNILYEYFIAQVENNGVPVESGEFGAMMNVNLINEGPVTFVLDSKQR
;
A
#
# COMPACT_ATOMS: atom_id res chain seq x y z
N MET A 1 2.54 8.91 7.35
CA MET A 1 2.52 7.59 6.67
C MET A 1 2.39 7.82 5.18
N ILE A 2 3.11 7.07 4.37
CA ILE A 2 3.13 7.24 2.91
C ILE A 2 2.66 5.94 2.26
N ALA A 3 1.72 6.05 1.33
CA ALA A 3 1.26 4.91 0.54
C ALA A 3 1.43 5.21 -0.95
N VAL A 4 1.98 4.25 -1.69
CA VAL A 4 1.91 4.22 -3.16
C VAL A 4 0.92 3.14 -3.53
N ILE A 5 -0.16 3.51 -4.19
CA ILE A 5 -1.18 2.58 -4.64
C ILE A 5 -1.19 2.46 -6.15
N GLN A 6 -1.31 1.24 -6.65
CA GLN A 6 -1.37 0.95 -8.07
C GLN A 6 -2.59 0.07 -8.35
N ARG A 7 -3.48 0.53 -9.21
CA ARG A 7 -4.59 -0.27 -9.70
C ARG A 7 -4.04 -1.42 -10.54
N SER A 8 -4.36 -2.64 -10.16
CA SER A 8 -3.70 -3.82 -10.73
C SER A 8 -4.72 -4.87 -11.16
N LYS A 9 -4.46 -5.48 -12.32
CA LYS A 9 -5.18 -6.67 -12.78
C LYS A 9 -4.78 -7.92 -12.01
N SER A 10 -3.54 -7.94 -11.55
CA SER A 10 -2.99 -8.98 -10.71
C SER A 10 -1.77 -8.44 -9.95
N GLY A 11 -1.49 -9.01 -8.81
CA GLY A 11 -0.29 -8.74 -8.04
C GLY A 11 0.13 -9.97 -7.26
N SER A 12 1.42 -10.14 -7.06
CA SER A 12 1.97 -11.20 -6.22
C SER A 12 3.26 -10.76 -5.55
N VAL A 13 3.56 -11.38 -4.43
CA VAL A 13 4.82 -11.20 -3.73
C VAL A 13 5.45 -12.56 -3.45
N SER A 14 6.75 -12.65 -3.68
CA SER A 14 7.54 -13.85 -3.39
C SER A 14 8.72 -13.53 -2.48
N VAL A 15 9.08 -14.52 -1.66
CA VAL A 15 10.28 -14.54 -0.83
C VAL A 15 11.01 -15.84 -1.17
N ASP A 16 12.32 -15.76 -1.40
CA ASP A 16 13.14 -16.90 -1.79
C ASP A 16 12.53 -17.74 -2.93
N GLU A 17 12.08 -17.05 -4.00
CA GLU A 17 11.44 -17.62 -5.19
C GLU A 17 10.08 -18.28 -4.95
N THR A 18 9.57 -18.27 -3.73
CA THR A 18 8.25 -18.81 -3.37
C THR A 18 7.22 -17.71 -3.29
N ILE A 19 6.13 -17.83 -4.05
CA ILE A 19 4.99 -16.91 -3.94
C ILE A 19 4.31 -17.14 -2.59
N ILE A 20 4.26 -16.09 -1.77
CA ILE A 20 3.63 -16.13 -0.43
C ILE A 20 2.23 -15.52 -0.41
N SER A 21 1.95 -14.59 -1.33
CA SER A 21 0.63 -13.94 -1.46
C SER A 21 0.38 -13.50 -2.88
N GLN A 22 -0.88 -13.49 -3.29
CA GLN A 22 -1.29 -12.98 -4.61
C GLN A 22 -2.72 -12.46 -4.58
N ILE A 23 -3.01 -11.51 -5.44
CA ILE A 23 -4.35 -10.99 -5.71
C ILE A 23 -4.64 -10.97 -7.21
N GLU A 24 -5.91 -10.96 -7.56
CA GLU A 24 -6.38 -10.59 -8.89
C GLU A 24 -6.65 -9.07 -8.96
N LEU A 25 -7.82 -8.65 -9.42
CA LEU A 25 -8.18 -7.24 -9.52
C LEU A 25 -8.14 -6.53 -8.15
N GLY A 26 -7.52 -5.38 -8.11
CA GLY A 26 -7.50 -4.55 -6.90
C GLY A 26 -6.36 -3.55 -6.85
N PHE A 27 -5.76 -3.39 -5.66
CA PHE A 27 -4.60 -2.53 -5.44
C PHE A 27 -3.39 -3.32 -4.97
N VAL A 28 -2.24 -3.03 -5.55
CA VAL A 28 -0.94 -3.24 -4.87
C VAL A 28 -0.61 -1.94 -4.14
N ILE A 29 -0.38 -2.05 -2.83
CA ILE A 29 -0.14 -0.94 -1.91
C ILE A 29 1.25 -1.09 -1.31
N LEU A 30 2.14 -0.14 -1.59
CA LEU A 30 3.42 -0.02 -0.92
C LEU A 30 3.25 0.97 0.24
N LEU A 31 3.51 0.54 1.47
CA LEU A 31 3.26 1.32 2.69
C LEU A 31 4.55 1.61 3.44
N GLY A 32 4.87 2.90 3.60
CA GLY A 32 5.98 3.42 4.41
C GLY A 32 5.48 4.10 5.68
N VAL A 33 6.11 3.77 6.81
CA VAL A 33 5.80 4.35 8.12
C VAL A 33 6.96 5.23 8.56
N ILE A 34 6.68 6.51 8.85
CA ILE A 34 7.67 7.42 9.44
C ILE A 34 7.55 7.44 10.97
N ASP A 35 8.59 7.92 11.63
CA ASP A 35 8.67 7.88 13.10
C ASP A 35 7.56 8.69 13.81
N GLU A 36 7.06 9.74 13.16
CA GLU A 36 5.98 10.60 13.67
C GLU A 36 4.56 10.07 13.41
N ASP A 37 4.42 8.90 12.76
CA ASP A 37 3.11 8.33 12.47
C ASP A 37 2.50 7.64 13.67
N ASP A 38 1.17 7.62 13.69
CA ASP A 38 0.35 6.91 14.67
C ASP A 38 -0.85 6.21 13.99
N GLU A 39 -1.73 5.63 14.81
CA GLU A 39 -2.93 4.94 14.33
C GLU A 39 -3.87 5.86 13.53
N THR A 40 -3.90 7.17 13.83
CA THR A 40 -4.76 8.13 13.10
C THR A 40 -4.29 8.34 11.66
N ASP A 41 -2.99 8.19 11.40
CA ASP A 41 -2.42 8.22 10.05
C ASP A 41 -2.81 6.96 9.26
N ALA A 42 -2.78 5.80 9.92
CA ALA A 42 -3.20 4.54 9.32
C ALA A 42 -4.70 4.51 9.02
N ASP A 43 -5.54 4.96 9.96
CA ASP A 43 -6.99 5.08 9.78
C ASP A 43 -7.33 5.97 8.59
N TYR A 44 -6.68 7.14 8.51
CA TYR A 44 -6.88 8.06 7.40
C TYR A 44 -6.57 7.41 6.05
N LEU A 45 -5.39 6.79 5.91
CA LEU A 45 -4.98 6.17 4.65
C LEU A 45 -5.85 4.95 4.31
N ALA A 46 -6.15 4.09 5.28
CA ALA A 46 -7.00 2.92 5.07
C ALA A 46 -8.38 3.33 4.55
N ASN A 47 -8.99 4.33 5.20
CA ASN A 47 -10.29 4.87 4.79
C ASN A 47 -10.18 5.52 3.40
N LYS A 48 -9.19 6.40 3.20
CA LYS A 48 -9.00 7.10 1.93
C LYS A 48 -8.83 6.13 0.75
N ILE A 49 -8.00 5.10 0.90
CA ILE A 49 -7.70 4.13 -0.14
C ILE A 49 -8.93 3.25 -0.44
N THR A 50 -9.62 2.79 0.60
CA THR A 50 -10.80 1.92 0.44
C THR A 50 -11.92 2.58 -0.36
N TYR A 51 -12.16 3.88 -0.14
CA TYR A 51 -13.25 4.60 -0.80
C TYR A 51 -12.81 5.43 -2.01
N LEU A 52 -11.54 5.35 -2.40
CA LEU A 52 -11.03 6.07 -3.57
C LEU A 52 -11.65 5.53 -4.87
N ARG A 53 -12.25 6.42 -5.66
CA ARG A 53 -13.01 6.05 -6.86
C ARG A 53 -12.14 6.10 -8.10
N VAL A 54 -11.32 5.09 -8.32
CA VAL A 54 -10.31 5.01 -9.40
C VAL A 54 -10.47 3.78 -10.30
N PHE A 55 -11.49 2.98 -10.07
CA PHE A 55 -11.88 1.92 -11.00
C PHE A 55 -12.93 2.44 -11.97
N ASN A 56 -12.87 1.94 -13.20
CA ASN A 56 -13.75 2.40 -14.26
C ASN A 56 -15.17 1.86 -14.09
N ASP A 57 -16.15 2.73 -14.29
CA ASP A 57 -17.56 2.36 -14.46
C ASP A 57 -17.86 1.88 -15.90
N GLU A 58 -19.12 1.61 -16.19
CA GLU A 58 -19.61 1.19 -17.53
C GLU A 58 -19.29 2.21 -18.63
N ASN A 59 -19.14 3.50 -18.27
CA ASN A 59 -18.80 4.58 -19.19
C ASN A 59 -17.28 4.82 -19.28
N LYS A 60 -16.46 3.90 -18.74
CA LYS A 60 -14.99 4.00 -18.70
C LYS A 60 -14.48 5.22 -17.91
N LYS A 61 -15.23 5.72 -16.96
CA LYS A 61 -14.85 6.80 -16.06
C LYS A 61 -14.45 6.24 -14.70
N MET A 62 -13.38 6.82 -14.10
CA MET A 62 -12.97 6.50 -12.74
C MET A 62 -14.04 6.94 -11.75
N ASN A 63 -14.89 6.03 -11.33
CA ASN A 63 -16.07 6.29 -10.53
C ASN A 63 -16.39 5.24 -9.47
N LEU A 64 -15.72 4.10 -9.52
CA LEU A 64 -15.94 2.97 -8.62
C LEU A 64 -14.75 2.82 -7.66
N SER A 65 -15.05 2.45 -6.42
CA SER A 65 -14.07 2.08 -5.39
C SER A 65 -13.62 0.63 -5.55
N ILE A 66 -12.59 0.23 -4.78
CA ILE A 66 -12.15 -1.16 -4.72
C ILE A 66 -13.27 -2.08 -4.20
N GLN A 67 -14.13 -1.60 -3.31
CA GLN A 67 -15.29 -2.35 -2.82
C GLN A 67 -16.33 -2.58 -3.91
N ASP A 68 -16.64 -1.54 -4.70
CA ASP A 68 -17.64 -1.63 -5.78
C ASP A 68 -17.25 -2.68 -6.83
N VAL A 69 -15.96 -2.82 -7.12
CA VAL A 69 -15.44 -3.82 -8.07
C VAL A 69 -15.12 -5.16 -7.40
N LYS A 70 -15.36 -5.29 -6.09
CA LYS A 70 -15.05 -6.50 -5.30
C LYS A 70 -13.57 -6.90 -5.42
N GLY A 71 -12.69 -5.90 -5.45
CA GLY A 71 -11.25 -6.10 -5.55
C GLY A 71 -10.61 -6.45 -4.20
N SER A 72 -9.34 -6.85 -4.25
CA SER A 72 -8.52 -7.15 -3.08
C SER A 72 -7.31 -6.22 -3.01
N ALA A 73 -6.77 -6.02 -1.82
CA ALA A 73 -5.54 -5.27 -1.62
C ALA A 73 -4.37 -6.21 -1.32
N LEU A 74 -3.24 -5.99 -1.98
CA LEU A 74 -1.95 -6.60 -1.62
C LEU A 74 -1.08 -5.53 -0.97
N VAL A 75 -0.88 -5.62 0.33
CA VAL A 75 -0.17 -4.62 1.13
C VAL A 75 1.26 -5.07 1.38
N ILE A 76 2.22 -4.26 0.96
CA ILE A 76 3.66 -4.51 1.07
C ILE A 76 4.30 -3.42 1.93
N SER A 77 5.01 -3.81 2.97
CA SER A 77 5.82 -2.86 3.75
C SER A 77 6.98 -2.32 2.91
N GLN A 78 7.13 -0.99 2.87
CA GLN A 78 8.10 -0.31 2.00
C GLN A 78 8.74 0.88 2.73
N PHE A 79 9.66 0.63 3.66
CA PHE A 79 10.32 1.70 4.43
C PHE A 79 11.13 2.67 3.57
N THR A 80 11.56 2.25 2.38
CA THR A 80 12.31 3.12 1.45
C THR A 80 11.51 4.30 0.94
N LEU A 81 10.16 4.28 1.05
CA LEU A 81 9.33 5.47 0.81
C LEU A 81 9.63 6.61 1.80
N CYS A 82 10.20 6.30 2.96
CA CYS A 82 10.61 7.27 3.98
C CYS A 82 12.02 7.80 3.74
N GLY A 83 12.68 7.39 2.65
CA GLY A 83 14.06 7.77 2.33
C GLY A 83 14.18 9.22 1.87
N ASP A 84 15.09 9.98 2.47
CA ASP A 84 15.48 11.31 1.99
C ASP A 84 16.63 11.19 0.99
N ILE A 85 16.38 11.56 -0.25
CA ILE A 85 17.33 11.51 -1.37
C ILE A 85 17.76 12.90 -1.84
N ARG A 86 17.41 13.97 -1.11
CA ARG A 86 17.70 15.37 -1.52
C ARG A 86 19.17 15.71 -1.45
N LYS A 87 19.93 15.05 -0.57
CA LYS A 87 21.37 15.33 -0.38
C LYS A 87 22.21 14.10 -0.72
N GLY A 88 23.19 14.30 -1.61
CA GLY A 88 24.13 13.25 -1.99
C GLY A 88 23.49 12.16 -2.86
N ARG A 89 24.17 10.99 -2.93
CA ARG A 89 23.75 9.84 -3.76
C ARG A 89 23.28 8.65 -2.91
N ARG A 90 23.32 8.78 -1.60
CA ARG A 90 22.97 7.73 -0.66
C ARG A 90 21.71 8.13 0.09
N PRO A 91 20.61 7.34 0.02
CA PRO A 91 19.38 7.64 0.75
C PRO A 91 19.62 7.68 2.26
N SER A 92 18.96 8.60 2.95
CA SER A 92 18.92 8.66 4.41
C SER A 92 17.56 8.19 4.90
N PHE A 93 17.53 7.28 5.86
CA PHE A 93 16.30 6.74 6.44
C PHE A 93 16.06 7.19 7.88
N ILE A 94 16.64 8.35 8.25
CA ILE A 94 16.56 8.88 9.62
C ILE A 94 15.12 9.15 10.09
N HIS A 95 14.19 9.36 9.16
CA HIS A 95 12.78 9.59 9.46
C HIS A 95 11.90 8.34 9.38
N ALA A 96 12.46 7.20 8.95
CA ALA A 96 11.72 5.95 8.97
C ALA A 96 11.47 5.49 10.41
N ALA A 97 10.27 4.95 10.67
CA ALA A 97 9.97 4.34 11.97
C ALA A 97 10.92 3.17 12.27
N SER A 98 11.11 2.88 13.55
CA SER A 98 11.80 1.65 13.95
C SER A 98 11.08 0.42 13.37
N PRO A 99 11.79 -0.70 13.14
CA PRO A 99 11.14 -1.92 12.63
C PRO A 99 9.95 -2.37 13.46
N GLU A 100 10.05 -2.27 14.78
CA GLU A 100 8.97 -2.63 15.70
C GLU A 100 7.73 -1.75 15.50
N LYS A 101 7.88 -0.43 15.56
CA LYS A 101 6.79 0.53 15.33
C LYS A 101 6.23 0.41 13.91
N GLY A 102 7.12 0.27 12.94
CA GLY A 102 6.74 0.09 11.53
C GLY A 102 5.85 -1.12 11.33
N ASN A 103 6.19 -2.26 11.95
CA ASN A 103 5.39 -3.48 11.86
C ASN A 103 4.03 -3.34 12.56
N ILE A 104 3.99 -2.75 13.74
CA ILE A 104 2.72 -2.53 14.49
C ILE A 104 1.75 -1.70 13.64
N LEU A 105 2.19 -0.58 13.08
CA LEU A 105 1.33 0.28 12.28
C LEU A 105 1.00 -0.31 10.90
N TYR A 106 1.89 -1.12 10.34
CA TYR A 106 1.63 -1.88 9.12
C TYR A 106 0.50 -2.90 9.32
N GLU A 107 0.56 -3.70 10.38
CA GLU A 107 -0.49 -4.67 10.72
C GLU A 107 -1.81 -3.97 11.08
N TYR A 108 -1.73 -2.85 11.80
CA TYR A 108 -2.91 -2.04 12.11
C TYR A 108 -3.58 -1.51 10.84
N PHE A 109 -2.80 -0.97 9.89
CA PHE A 109 -3.33 -0.52 8.61
C PHE A 109 -4.06 -1.65 7.85
N ILE A 110 -3.47 -2.85 7.79
CA ILE A 110 -4.08 -4.02 7.17
C ILE A 110 -5.44 -4.31 7.81
N ALA A 111 -5.48 -4.39 9.14
CA ALA A 111 -6.72 -4.64 9.89
C ALA A 111 -7.80 -3.57 9.59
N GLN A 112 -7.42 -2.29 9.44
CA GLN A 112 -8.38 -1.23 9.11
C GLN A 112 -8.92 -1.35 7.67
N VAL A 113 -8.10 -1.76 6.71
CA VAL A 113 -8.56 -2.03 5.33
C VAL A 113 -9.55 -3.21 5.32
N GLU A 114 -9.25 -4.28 6.07
CA GLU A 114 -10.16 -5.43 6.22
C GLU A 114 -11.47 -5.03 6.94
N ASN A 115 -11.40 -4.24 7.99
CA ASN A 115 -12.57 -3.70 8.70
C ASN A 115 -13.47 -2.86 7.79
N ASN A 116 -12.88 -2.20 6.79
CA ASN A 116 -13.61 -1.47 5.75
C ASN A 116 -14.18 -2.41 4.66
N GLY A 117 -14.06 -3.73 4.80
CA GLY A 117 -14.69 -4.72 3.91
C GLY A 117 -13.89 -5.08 2.66
N VAL A 118 -12.60 -4.80 2.61
CA VAL A 118 -11.71 -5.16 1.49
C VAL A 118 -10.85 -6.36 1.91
N PRO A 119 -10.87 -7.48 1.17
CA PRO A 119 -9.95 -8.59 1.42
C PRO A 119 -8.50 -8.15 1.24
N VAL A 120 -7.64 -8.52 2.19
CA VAL A 120 -6.21 -8.15 2.16
C VAL A 120 -5.33 -9.39 2.13
N GLU A 121 -4.37 -9.36 1.22
CA GLU A 121 -3.18 -10.19 1.21
C GLU A 121 -1.98 -9.33 1.56
N SER A 122 -0.95 -9.89 2.16
CA SER A 122 0.21 -9.13 2.61
C SER A 122 1.54 -9.78 2.24
N GLY A 123 2.60 -8.95 2.16
CA GLY A 123 3.96 -9.43 2.16
C GLY A 123 4.42 -9.89 3.55
N GLU A 124 5.69 -10.21 3.66
CA GLU A 124 6.37 -10.54 4.92
C GLU A 124 7.20 -9.33 5.37
N PHE A 125 6.84 -8.74 6.53
CA PHE A 125 7.52 -7.56 7.02
C PHE A 125 9.02 -7.83 7.27
N GLY A 126 9.87 -6.96 6.71
CA GLY A 126 11.33 -7.06 6.84
C GLY A 126 12.01 -8.10 5.95
N ALA A 127 11.27 -8.89 5.19
CA ALA A 127 11.83 -9.84 4.25
C ALA A 127 12.32 -9.17 2.96
N MET A 128 13.23 -9.84 2.25
CA MET A 128 13.59 -9.50 0.87
C MET A 128 12.50 -10.05 -0.05
N MET A 129 11.71 -9.16 -0.64
CA MET A 129 10.54 -9.51 -1.44
C MET A 129 10.73 -9.14 -2.91
N ASN A 130 10.21 -9.97 -3.80
CA ASN A 130 9.98 -9.65 -5.20
C ASN A 130 8.49 -9.40 -5.40
N VAL A 131 8.13 -8.21 -5.86
CA VAL A 131 6.75 -7.79 -6.09
C VAL A 131 6.48 -7.75 -7.58
N ASN A 132 5.52 -8.56 -8.04
CA ASN A 132 5.05 -8.57 -9.42
C ASN A 132 3.65 -7.98 -9.47
N LEU A 133 3.40 -7.13 -10.45
CA LEU A 133 2.05 -6.60 -10.68
C LEU A 133 1.84 -6.21 -12.15
N ILE A 134 0.59 -6.21 -12.56
CA ILE A 134 0.17 -5.60 -13.82
C ILE A 134 -0.61 -4.33 -13.47
N ASN A 135 0.06 -3.18 -13.59
CA ASN A 135 -0.58 -1.88 -13.36
C ASN A 135 -1.52 -1.56 -14.54
N GLU A 136 -2.82 -1.57 -14.25
CA GLU A 136 -3.84 -1.35 -15.26
C GLU A 136 -4.14 0.13 -15.46
N GLY A 137 -3.90 0.57 -16.70
CA GLY A 137 -4.21 1.93 -17.07
C GLY A 137 -3.05 2.71 -17.71
N PRO A 138 -1.85 2.92 -17.15
CA PRO A 138 -1.48 2.72 -15.74
C PRO A 138 -2.17 3.73 -14.80
N VAL A 139 -2.44 3.31 -13.58
CA VAL A 139 -3.04 4.15 -12.54
C VAL A 139 -2.25 3.99 -11.25
N THR A 140 -1.61 5.06 -10.82
CA THR A 140 -0.73 5.09 -9.65
C THR A 140 -0.93 6.40 -8.89
N PHE A 141 -1.12 6.33 -7.59
CA PHE A 141 -1.22 7.48 -6.70
C PHE A 141 -0.24 7.37 -5.55
N VAL A 142 0.26 8.51 -5.12
CA VAL A 142 1.02 8.65 -3.88
C VAL A 142 0.15 9.41 -2.88
N LEU A 143 -0.06 8.82 -1.72
CA LEU A 143 -0.81 9.44 -0.62
C LEU A 143 0.13 9.65 0.57
N ASP A 144 0.00 10.81 1.20
CA ASP A 144 0.73 11.16 2.42
C ASP A 144 -0.29 11.56 3.49
N SER A 145 -0.30 10.85 4.61
CA SER A 145 -1.24 11.13 5.71
C SER A 145 -1.04 12.51 6.33
N LYS A 146 0.11 13.14 6.14
CA LYS A 146 0.39 14.50 6.61
C LYS A 146 -0.10 15.58 5.64
N GLN A 147 -0.53 15.20 4.43
CA GLN A 147 -1.09 16.08 3.39
C GLN A 147 -2.58 15.76 3.17
N ARG A 148 -3.35 15.89 4.23
CA ARG A 148 -4.80 15.58 4.24
C ARG A 148 -5.62 16.62 3.49
#